data_a8e0ed71144d940f31c87dfea41f7ab6
#
_entry.id   a8e0ed71144d940f31c87dfea41f7ab6
#
_cell.length_a   1.000
_cell.length_b   1.000
_cell.length_c   1.000
_cell.angle_alpha   90.00
_cell.angle_beta   90.00
_cell.angle_gamma   90.00
#
_symmetry.space_group_name_H-M   'P 1'
#
loop_
_entity.id
_entity.type
_entity.pdbx_description
1 polymer ?
#
loop_
_entity_poly.entity_id
_entity_poly.type
_entity_poly.pdbx_seq_one_letter_code
_entity_poly.pdbx_strand_id
1 'polypeptide(L)'
;MGSRPRVAFLHHHHHHHHLLAVAVVLLLLARGAEPIAAGGGAAGRHLTTEERWMDQRLDHFSPTDHRQFKQRYYEFADYHAGGGGGGGPVFLRICGESSCNGIPNDYLAVLAKKFGAAVVTPEHRYYGKSSPFESLTTENLRFLSSKQALFDLAAFRQHYQEILNARYNRSSGFDNPWFVFGVSYSGALSAWFRLKFPHLTCGSLASSGVVLAVYNFTDFDKQVGDSAGPECKAALQEVTRLVDEQLRLDSRSVKALFGAEKLKNDGDFLFFLADAAAIGFQYGSPDAVCSPLINAKKTGRSLVETYAQYVQDFFIRRWGTTVSSYDQEYLKNTTPDDTSSRLWWFQVCSEVAYFQVAPKNDSIRSTEINTGYHLDLCRNVFGEGVYPDVFMTNLYYGGTRIAASKIVFTNGSQDPWRHASKQKSSKYMPSYIIKCRNCGHGTDLRGCPQLPFRIEGDPSNCSSPAAVSTVRKQIASHISLWLSQCQEPTSLLCSVVLRMELDSCLSSAAGPGAGRLLVSSLSHGASAPFTGGVTP
;
A
#
# COMPACT_ATOMS: atom_id res chain seq x y z
N MET A 1 -73.12 36.54 39.70
CA MET A 1 -73.67 36.98 38.41
C MET A 1 -72.52 37.58 37.65
N GLY A 2 -72.06 36.99 36.72
CA GLY A 2 -72.10 37.12 35.32
C GLY A 2 -70.72 37.17 34.78
N SER A 3 -70.53 36.24 33.93
CA SER A 3 -69.93 36.10 32.56
C SER A 3 -68.44 36.13 32.41
N ARG A 4 -67.92 35.03 32.03
CA ARG A 4 -66.64 34.81 31.33
C ARG A 4 -66.71 35.37 29.90
N PRO A 5 -65.59 35.79 29.32
CA PRO A 5 -65.40 35.67 27.89
C PRO A 5 -64.32 34.63 27.54
N ARG A 6 -64.66 33.85 26.56
CA ARG A 6 -63.75 32.99 25.77
C ARG A 6 -62.92 33.88 24.85
N VAL A 7 -61.58 33.83 24.93
CA VAL A 7 -60.68 34.02 23.78
C VAL A 7 -59.31 33.44 24.21
N ALA A 8 -58.96 32.27 23.72
CA ALA A 8 -57.59 31.78 23.63
C ALA A 8 -57.57 30.41 22.91
N PHE A 9 -57.77 30.38 21.61
CA PHE A 9 -57.53 29.17 20.79
C PHE A 9 -57.12 29.54 19.37
N LEU A 10 -56.22 30.46 19.14
CA LEU A 10 -55.75 30.77 17.78
C LEU A 10 -54.24 31.13 17.68
N HIS A 11 -53.48 31.04 18.77
CA HIS A 11 -52.02 31.36 18.70
C HIS A 11 -51.08 30.18 18.79
N HIS A 12 -51.58 28.95 18.98
CA HIS A 12 -50.70 27.77 19.09
C HIS A 12 -50.42 27.04 17.76
N HIS A 13 -51.17 27.27 16.69
CA HIS A 13 -50.95 26.61 15.41
C HIS A 13 -49.88 27.27 14.53
N HIS A 14 -49.63 28.57 14.67
CA HIS A 14 -48.58 29.24 13.88
C HIS A 14 -47.17 28.98 14.37
N HIS A 15 -46.95 28.74 15.67
CA HIS A 15 -45.58 28.42 16.19
C HIS A 15 -45.14 26.99 15.86
N HIS A 16 -46.06 26.03 15.75
CA HIS A 16 -45.69 24.66 15.37
C HIS A 16 -45.30 24.54 13.89
N HIS A 17 -45.89 25.31 12.99
CA HIS A 17 -45.51 25.34 11.59
C HIS A 17 -44.16 26.00 11.34
N HIS A 18 -43.82 27.04 12.07
CA HIS A 18 -42.49 27.69 12.01
C HIS A 18 -41.39 26.79 12.60
N LEU A 19 -41.63 26.09 13.68
CA LEU A 19 -40.66 25.15 14.26
C LEU A 19 -40.46 23.89 13.38
N LEU A 20 -41.52 23.39 12.74
CA LEU A 20 -41.38 22.30 11.76
C LEU A 20 -40.69 22.77 10.48
N ALA A 21 -40.96 23.98 9.99
CA ALA A 21 -40.26 24.51 8.82
C ALA A 21 -38.78 24.79 9.09
N VAL A 22 -38.41 25.30 10.27
CA VAL A 22 -37.03 25.51 10.69
C VAL A 22 -36.33 24.16 10.93
N ALA A 23 -37.00 23.16 11.53
CA ALA A 23 -36.43 21.82 11.70
C ALA A 23 -36.25 21.10 10.36
N VAL A 24 -37.14 21.26 9.39
CA VAL A 24 -37.00 20.69 8.04
C VAL A 24 -35.90 21.42 7.25
N VAL A 25 -35.74 22.73 7.40
CA VAL A 25 -34.66 23.49 6.77
C VAL A 25 -33.32 23.17 7.44
N LEU A 26 -33.25 22.97 8.76
CA LEU A 26 -32.04 22.50 9.45
C LEU A 26 -31.71 21.04 9.13
N LEU A 27 -32.69 20.17 8.93
CA LEU A 27 -32.49 18.80 8.44
C LEU A 27 -32.08 18.76 6.96
N LEU A 28 -32.53 19.71 6.14
CA LEU A 28 -32.08 19.85 4.76
C LEU A 28 -30.71 20.51 4.66
N LEU A 29 -30.35 21.39 5.60
CA LEU A 29 -28.99 21.97 5.71
C LEU A 29 -27.99 20.99 6.35
N ALA A 30 -28.44 20.12 7.27
CA ALA A 30 -27.59 19.04 7.82
C ALA A 30 -27.38 17.87 6.82
N ARG A 31 -28.22 17.73 5.79
CA ARG A 31 -27.99 16.81 4.66
C ARG A 31 -27.12 17.43 3.55
N GLY A 32 -26.74 18.70 3.66
CA GLY A 32 -25.92 19.43 2.67
C GLY A 32 -24.43 19.45 2.91
N ALA A 33 -23.93 18.76 3.92
CA ALA A 33 -22.49 18.58 4.17
C ALA A 33 -22.06 17.11 4.07
N GLU A 34 -22.51 16.43 3.01
CA GLU A 34 -21.68 15.34 2.52
C GLU A 34 -20.38 15.95 1.98
N PRO A 35 -19.18 15.38 2.30
CA PRO A 35 -17.98 15.81 1.64
C PRO A 35 -18.27 15.71 0.15
N ILE A 36 -17.98 16.76 -0.61
CA ILE A 36 -18.08 16.76 -2.07
C ILE A 36 -17.15 15.65 -2.55
N ALA A 37 -17.65 14.42 -2.54
CA ALA A 37 -17.14 13.35 -3.35
C ALA A 37 -17.30 13.86 -4.76
N ALA A 38 -16.18 14.17 -5.41
CA ALA A 38 -16.13 14.52 -6.82
C ALA A 38 -17.09 13.57 -7.56
N GLY A 39 -18.07 14.14 -8.26
CA GLY A 39 -19.23 13.46 -8.79
C GLY A 39 -18.88 12.24 -9.64
N GLY A 40 -19.18 11.12 -9.13
CA GLY A 40 -19.24 9.79 -9.68
C GLY A 40 -19.80 8.92 -8.58
N GLY A 41 -20.99 8.37 -8.76
CA GLY A 41 -21.61 7.51 -7.76
C GLY A 41 -20.68 6.39 -7.34
N ALA A 42 -20.84 5.86 -6.13
CA ALA A 42 -20.04 4.77 -5.58
C ALA A 42 -19.86 3.58 -6.55
N ALA A 43 -20.86 3.34 -7.42
CA ALA A 43 -20.84 2.33 -8.48
C ALA A 43 -19.78 2.57 -9.58
N GLY A 44 -19.20 3.79 -9.72
CA GLY A 44 -18.18 4.08 -10.73
C GLY A 44 -16.74 3.96 -10.22
N ARG A 45 -16.52 3.83 -8.92
CA ARG A 45 -15.19 3.79 -8.30
C ARG A 45 -14.59 2.39 -8.20
N HIS A 46 -15.43 1.36 -8.20
CA HIS A 46 -15.02 -0.03 -8.10
C HIS A 46 -15.56 -0.85 -9.26
N LEU A 47 -14.78 -1.82 -9.72
CA LEU A 47 -15.23 -2.86 -10.64
C LEU A 47 -16.20 -3.80 -9.94
N THR A 48 -15.93 -4.09 -8.67
CA THR A 48 -16.79 -4.90 -7.80
C THR A 48 -16.58 -4.56 -6.33
N THR A 49 -17.62 -4.72 -5.54
CA THR A 49 -17.61 -4.71 -4.07
C THR A 49 -18.19 -5.99 -3.48
N GLU A 50 -18.40 -7.03 -4.31
CA GLU A 50 -18.92 -8.32 -3.88
C GLU A 50 -17.90 -9.07 -3.04
N GLU A 51 -18.22 -9.27 -1.76
CA GLU A 51 -17.35 -9.95 -0.80
C GLU A 51 -17.37 -11.46 -1.00
N ARG A 52 -16.18 -12.06 -1.03
CA ARG A 52 -15.94 -13.49 -1.01
C ARG A 52 -15.02 -13.84 0.14
N TRP A 53 -15.03 -15.09 0.57
CA TRP A 53 -14.35 -15.54 1.78
C TRP A 53 -13.62 -16.85 1.56
N MET A 54 -12.47 -16.97 2.21
CA MET A 54 -11.75 -18.23 2.33
C MET A 54 -11.31 -18.47 3.79
N ASP A 55 -11.09 -19.73 4.13
CA ASP A 55 -10.42 -20.10 5.38
C ASP A 55 -8.91 -19.98 5.21
N GLN A 56 -8.30 -19.13 6.02
CA GLN A 56 -6.87 -18.85 5.99
C GLN A 56 -6.21 -19.34 7.27
N ARG A 57 -5.02 -19.91 7.16
CA ARG A 57 -4.24 -20.39 8.28
C ARG A 57 -3.79 -19.23 9.17
N LEU A 58 -3.93 -19.34 10.50
CA LEU A 58 -3.50 -18.29 11.42
C LEU A 58 -1.98 -18.17 11.46
N ASP A 59 -1.28 -19.28 11.65
CA ASP A 59 0.19 -19.31 11.69
C ASP A 59 0.73 -20.26 10.62
N HIS A 60 1.37 -19.72 9.60
CA HIS A 60 1.97 -20.50 8.51
C HIS A 60 3.29 -21.17 8.92
N PHE A 61 3.87 -20.78 10.04
CA PHE A 61 5.19 -21.25 10.49
C PHE A 61 5.13 -22.26 11.63
N SER A 62 3.96 -22.46 12.22
CA SER A 62 3.74 -23.48 13.23
C SER A 62 3.06 -24.72 12.62
N PRO A 63 3.72 -25.86 12.52
CA PRO A 63 3.11 -27.08 11.97
C PRO A 63 2.01 -27.65 12.87
N THR A 64 1.97 -27.28 14.14
CA THR A 64 1.01 -27.75 15.13
C THR A 64 -0.15 -26.79 15.41
N ASP A 65 -0.08 -25.56 14.87
CA ASP A 65 -1.19 -24.60 14.98
C ASP A 65 -2.12 -24.76 13.78
N HIS A 66 -3.29 -25.35 14.00
CA HIS A 66 -4.30 -25.61 12.97
C HIS A 66 -5.43 -24.58 12.99
N ARG A 67 -5.32 -23.51 13.80
CA ARG A 67 -6.31 -22.43 13.82
C ARG A 67 -6.38 -21.73 12.46
N GLN A 68 -7.59 -21.32 12.12
CA GLN A 68 -7.90 -20.61 10.89
C GLN A 68 -8.72 -19.36 11.20
N PHE A 69 -8.76 -18.43 10.25
CA PHE A 69 -9.63 -17.26 10.28
C PHE A 69 -10.25 -17.04 8.90
N LYS A 70 -11.35 -16.32 8.86
CA LYS A 70 -11.99 -15.94 7.60
C LYS A 70 -11.27 -14.75 6.99
N GLN A 71 -10.71 -14.93 5.79
CA GLN A 71 -10.09 -13.87 5.00
C GLN A 71 -11.00 -13.46 3.86
N ARG A 72 -11.32 -12.16 3.79
CA ARG A 72 -12.14 -11.58 2.73
C ARG A 72 -11.31 -11.39 1.46
N TYR A 73 -11.96 -11.57 0.31
CA TYR A 73 -11.39 -11.22 -0.98
C TYR A 73 -12.47 -10.77 -1.96
N TYR A 74 -12.04 -10.21 -3.08
CA TYR A 74 -12.88 -9.75 -4.17
C TYR A 74 -12.41 -10.36 -5.49
N GLU A 75 -13.36 -10.59 -6.40
CA GLU A 75 -13.10 -11.12 -7.73
C GLU A 75 -13.82 -10.29 -8.78
N PHE A 76 -13.10 -9.92 -9.85
CA PHE A 76 -13.68 -9.36 -11.07
C PHE A 76 -13.14 -10.12 -12.28
N ALA A 77 -14.01 -10.84 -12.98
CA ALA A 77 -13.64 -11.73 -14.07
C ALA A 77 -14.28 -11.37 -15.43
N ASP A 78 -14.96 -10.20 -15.54
CA ASP A 78 -15.68 -9.83 -16.77
C ASP A 78 -14.73 -9.60 -17.96
N TYR A 79 -13.47 -9.28 -17.70
CA TYR A 79 -12.45 -9.14 -18.74
C TYR A 79 -11.67 -10.42 -18.99
N HIS A 80 -11.91 -11.47 -18.20
CA HIS A 80 -11.13 -12.70 -18.30
C HIS A 80 -11.35 -13.39 -19.65
N ALA A 81 -10.30 -13.44 -20.46
CA ALA A 81 -10.33 -14.09 -21.75
C ALA A 81 -10.41 -15.61 -21.56
N GLY A 82 -11.61 -16.08 -21.34
CA GLY A 82 -11.93 -17.49 -21.17
C GLY A 82 -11.94 -18.30 -22.46
N GLY A 83 -11.45 -17.79 -23.59
CA GLY A 83 -11.59 -18.42 -24.91
C GLY A 83 -11.44 -19.91 -24.89
N GLY A 84 -12.57 -20.65 -24.91
CA GLY A 84 -12.66 -22.11 -24.96
C GLY A 84 -12.10 -22.91 -23.77
N GLY A 85 -11.42 -22.31 -22.80
CA GLY A 85 -10.77 -23.03 -21.70
C GLY A 85 -10.27 -22.20 -20.52
N GLY A 86 -10.58 -20.90 -20.46
CA GLY A 86 -10.25 -20.06 -19.28
C GLY A 86 -8.75 -19.82 -19.04
N GLY A 87 -7.91 -19.88 -20.09
CA GLY A 87 -6.45 -19.77 -19.98
C GLY A 87 -5.89 -18.35 -19.85
N GLY A 88 -6.73 -17.33 -19.73
CA GLY A 88 -6.30 -15.93 -19.56
C GLY A 88 -5.50 -15.69 -18.26
N PRO A 89 -4.75 -14.59 -18.18
CA PRO A 89 -3.97 -14.28 -16.99
C PRO A 89 -4.85 -13.90 -15.79
N VAL A 90 -4.28 -14.04 -14.58
CA VAL A 90 -4.86 -13.59 -13.34
C VAL A 90 -3.97 -12.49 -12.74
N PHE A 91 -4.56 -11.35 -12.45
CA PHE A 91 -3.92 -10.22 -11.80
C PHE A 91 -4.25 -10.24 -10.31
N LEU A 92 -3.25 -10.53 -9.49
CA LEU A 92 -3.32 -10.47 -8.04
C LEU A 92 -2.99 -9.05 -7.59
N ARG A 93 -4.01 -8.29 -7.19
CA ARG A 93 -3.84 -7.00 -6.52
C ARG A 93 -3.76 -7.21 -5.02
N ILE A 94 -2.73 -6.74 -4.40
CA ILE A 94 -2.57 -6.83 -2.95
C ILE A 94 -3.21 -5.61 -2.29
N CYS A 95 -4.16 -5.82 -1.39
CA CYS A 95 -4.58 -4.79 -0.45
C CYS A 95 -3.49 -4.57 0.60
N GLY A 96 -3.26 -3.31 0.97
CA GLY A 96 -2.24 -2.93 1.94
C GLY A 96 -2.79 -2.80 3.36
N GLU A 97 -2.32 -1.79 4.04
CA GLU A 97 -2.49 -1.49 5.45
C GLU A 97 -3.82 -0.77 5.77
N SER A 98 -4.90 -1.15 5.10
CA SER A 98 -6.24 -0.62 5.33
C SER A 98 -7.31 -1.62 4.94
N SER A 99 -8.56 -1.35 5.32
CA SER A 99 -9.73 -2.12 4.87
C SER A 99 -9.82 -2.15 3.35
N CYS A 100 -10.05 -3.34 2.80
CA CYS A 100 -10.22 -3.58 1.38
C CYS A 100 -11.70 -3.47 1.02
N ASN A 101 -12.10 -2.46 0.24
CA ASN A 101 -13.50 -2.16 -0.03
C ASN A 101 -13.95 -2.53 -1.46
N GLY A 102 -13.25 -3.48 -2.09
CA GLY A 102 -13.51 -3.90 -3.46
C GLY A 102 -12.31 -3.76 -4.38
N ILE A 103 -12.52 -4.02 -5.66
CA ILE A 103 -11.50 -3.84 -6.71
C ILE A 103 -11.69 -2.46 -7.32
N PRO A 104 -10.74 -1.51 -7.15
CA PRO A 104 -10.86 -0.18 -7.72
C PRO A 104 -10.86 -0.21 -9.25
N ASN A 105 -11.62 0.71 -9.83
CA ASN A 105 -11.58 0.98 -11.26
C ASN A 105 -10.49 2.03 -11.57
N ASP A 106 -9.23 1.64 -11.44
CA ASP A 106 -8.03 2.44 -11.68
C ASP A 106 -7.26 1.96 -12.92
N TYR A 107 -5.97 2.32 -13.06
CA TYR A 107 -5.19 1.88 -14.22
C TYR A 107 -4.98 0.36 -14.29
N LEU A 108 -5.07 -0.35 -13.16
CA LEU A 108 -5.07 -1.82 -13.19
C LEU A 108 -6.28 -2.38 -13.96
N ALA A 109 -7.45 -1.72 -13.87
CA ALA A 109 -8.62 -2.11 -14.68
C ALA A 109 -8.36 -1.98 -16.18
N VAL A 110 -7.64 -0.93 -16.59
CA VAL A 110 -7.20 -0.73 -17.99
C VAL A 110 -6.27 -1.85 -18.43
N LEU A 111 -5.31 -2.22 -17.60
CA LEU A 111 -4.40 -3.33 -17.87
C LEU A 111 -5.15 -4.67 -17.91
N ALA A 112 -6.06 -4.92 -16.98
CA ALA A 112 -6.86 -6.16 -16.95
C ALA A 112 -7.68 -6.32 -18.24
N LYS A 113 -8.35 -5.27 -18.69
CA LYS A 113 -9.07 -5.26 -19.96
C LYS A 113 -8.14 -5.52 -21.15
N LYS A 114 -6.97 -4.86 -21.16
CA LYS A 114 -5.97 -4.99 -22.25
C LYS A 114 -5.45 -6.41 -22.37
N PHE A 115 -5.20 -7.11 -21.26
CA PHE A 115 -4.61 -8.46 -21.24
C PHE A 115 -5.65 -9.59 -21.14
N GLY A 116 -6.94 -9.25 -21.08
CA GLY A 116 -7.98 -10.26 -20.85
C GLY A 116 -7.79 -10.97 -19.51
N ALA A 117 -7.50 -10.24 -18.44
CA ALA A 117 -7.18 -10.78 -17.13
C ALA A 117 -8.38 -10.76 -16.18
N ALA A 118 -8.50 -11.81 -15.36
CA ALA A 118 -9.26 -11.71 -14.12
C ALA A 118 -8.48 -10.89 -13.10
N VAL A 119 -9.16 -10.11 -12.26
CA VAL A 119 -8.55 -9.39 -11.13
C VAL A 119 -9.07 -9.97 -9.83
N VAL A 120 -8.16 -10.32 -8.94
CA VAL A 120 -8.49 -10.80 -7.59
C VAL A 120 -7.72 -10.01 -6.55
N THR A 121 -8.37 -9.75 -5.41
CA THR A 121 -7.82 -8.89 -4.38
C THR A 121 -8.14 -9.47 -3.01
N PRO A 122 -7.22 -10.21 -2.35
CA PRO A 122 -7.36 -10.61 -0.96
C PRO A 122 -7.09 -9.42 -0.03
N GLU A 123 -7.89 -9.32 1.01
CA GLU A 123 -7.66 -8.37 2.09
C GLU A 123 -6.51 -8.85 2.98
N HIS A 124 -5.70 -7.92 3.44
CA HIS A 124 -4.59 -8.25 4.33
C HIS A 124 -5.11 -8.73 5.69
N ARG A 125 -4.47 -9.77 6.27
CA ARG A 125 -4.81 -10.25 7.62
C ARG A 125 -4.89 -9.09 8.62
N TYR A 126 -5.82 -9.15 9.56
CA TYR A 126 -6.19 -8.16 10.57
C TYR A 126 -6.93 -6.93 10.05
N TYR A 127 -6.68 -6.49 8.82
CA TYR A 127 -7.32 -5.29 8.29
C TYR A 127 -8.77 -5.55 7.86
N GLY A 128 -9.60 -4.53 7.99
CA GLY A 128 -10.98 -4.58 7.59
C GLY A 128 -11.77 -5.69 8.31
N LYS A 129 -12.33 -6.61 7.53
CA LYS A 129 -13.10 -7.75 8.06
C LYS A 129 -12.30 -9.05 8.21
N SER A 130 -10.99 -9.03 7.91
CA SER A 130 -10.10 -10.20 7.93
C SER A 130 -9.28 -10.31 9.22
N SER A 131 -9.84 -9.86 10.35
CA SER A 131 -9.18 -10.00 11.65
C SER A 131 -9.36 -11.42 12.20
N PRO A 132 -8.26 -12.10 12.60
CA PRO A 132 -8.35 -13.40 13.26
C PRO A 132 -8.83 -13.33 14.72
N PHE A 133 -8.88 -12.13 15.31
CA PHE A 133 -9.24 -11.92 16.72
C PHE A 133 -10.20 -10.76 16.90
N GLU A 134 -11.04 -10.84 17.91
CA GLU A 134 -11.94 -9.77 18.34
C GLU A 134 -11.23 -8.66 19.13
N SER A 135 -9.99 -8.91 19.57
CA SER A 135 -9.19 -7.93 20.31
C SER A 135 -7.78 -7.85 19.73
N LEU A 136 -7.28 -6.61 19.56
CA LEU A 136 -5.98 -6.29 19.00
C LEU A 136 -4.91 -6.10 20.09
N THR A 137 -4.89 -6.98 21.10
CA THR A 137 -3.81 -7.00 22.10
C THR A 137 -2.46 -7.24 21.42
N THR A 138 -1.36 -6.78 22.02
CA THR A 138 -0.02 -7.01 21.49
C THR A 138 0.27 -8.49 21.25
N GLU A 139 -0.21 -9.36 22.16
CA GLU A 139 -0.08 -10.81 22.01
C GLU A 139 -0.83 -11.34 20.78
N ASN A 140 -2.06 -10.91 20.56
CA ASN A 140 -2.83 -11.30 19.39
C ASN A 140 -2.19 -10.79 18.10
N LEU A 141 -1.58 -9.60 18.12
CA LEU A 141 -0.91 -9.00 16.96
C LEU A 141 0.37 -9.72 16.52
N ARG A 142 0.91 -10.66 17.30
CA ARG A 142 2.14 -11.41 16.95
C ARG A 142 2.08 -12.12 15.58
N PHE A 143 0.87 -12.39 15.06
CA PHE A 143 0.68 -12.99 13.75
C PHE A 143 0.51 -11.94 12.62
N LEU A 144 0.48 -10.65 12.96
CA LEU A 144 0.48 -9.55 11.98
C LEU A 144 1.92 -9.27 11.55
N SER A 145 2.35 -9.94 10.51
CA SER A 145 3.67 -9.72 9.93
C SER A 145 3.64 -9.85 8.40
N SER A 146 4.60 -9.20 7.74
CA SER A 146 4.77 -9.28 6.30
C SER A 146 5.04 -10.72 5.83
N LYS A 147 5.76 -11.53 6.64
CA LYS A 147 6.02 -12.94 6.35
C LYS A 147 4.74 -13.76 6.33
N GLN A 148 3.88 -13.59 7.33
CA GLN A 148 2.57 -14.27 7.38
C GLN A 148 1.69 -13.83 6.21
N ALA A 149 1.64 -12.52 5.92
CA ALA A 149 0.86 -11.97 4.81
C ALA A 149 1.32 -12.51 3.45
N LEU A 150 2.62 -12.72 3.23
CA LEU A 150 3.13 -13.32 2.00
C LEU A 150 2.69 -14.77 1.83
N PHE A 151 2.62 -15.54 2.90
CA PHE A 151 2.09 -16.91 2.86
C PHE A 151 0.57 -16.93 2.68
N ASP A 152 -0.16 -15.95 3.23
CA ASP A 152 -1.60 -15.78 2.91
C ASP A 152 -1.80 -15.60 1.42
N LEU A 153 -1.01 -14.73 0.78
CA LEU A 153 -1.10 -14.48 -0.66
C LEU A 153 -0.77 -15.74 -1.46
N ALA A 154 0.22 -16.54 -1.04
CA ALA A 154 0.56 -17.80 -1.68
C ALA A 154 -0.57 -18.83 -1.55
N ALA A 155 -1.14 -19.00 -0.37
CA ALA A 155 -2.27 -19.88 -0.13
C ALA A 155 -3.53 -19.43 -0.90
N PHE A 156 -3.82 -18.12 -0.91
CA PHE A 156 -4.91 -17.54 -1.68
C PHE A 156 -4.74 -17.81 -3.19
N ARG A 157 -3.53 -17.63 -3.71
CA ARG A 157 -3.23 -17.88 -5.13
C ARG A 157 -3.53 -19.35 -5.51
N GLN A 158 -3.16 -20.31 -4.68
CA GLN A 158 -3.46 -21.71 -4.91
C GLN A 158 -4.98 -21.98 -4.84
N HIS A 159 -5.63 -21.50 -3.79
CA HIS A 159 -7.07 -21.63 -3.61
C HIS A 159 -7.86 -21.06 -4.80
N TYR A 160 -7.50 -19.86 -5.28
CA TYR A 160 -8.22 -19.26 -6.40
C TYR A 160 -7.91 -19.98 -7.73
N GLN A 161 -6.70 -20.52 -7.92
CA GLN A 161 -6.39 -21.35 -9.07
C GLN A 161 -7.24 -22.63 -9.11
N GLU A 162 -7.49 -23.26 -7.97
CA GLU A 162 -8.37 -24.41 -7.86
C GLU A 162 -9.82 -24.05 -8.23
N ILE A 163 -10.31 -22.90 -7.78
CA ILE A 163 -11.64 -22.36 -8.15
C ILE A 163 -11.72 -22.19 -9.68
N LEU A 164 -10.70 -21.62 -10.31
CA LEU A 164 -10.68 -21.45 -11.77
C LEU A 164 -10.65 -22.80 -12.49
N ASN A 165 -9.86 -23.75 -12.02
CA ASN A 165 -9.78 -25.08 -12.61
C ASN A 165 -11.13 -25.82 -12.52
N ALA A 166 -11.81 -25.73 -11.39
CA ALA A 166 -13.15 -26.28 -11.22
C ALA A 166 -14.18 -25.56 -12.12
N ARG A 167 -14.16 -24.23 -12.17
CA ARG A 167 -15.08 -23.40 -12.98
C ARG A 167 -15.00 -23.72 -14.47
N TYR A 168 -13.80 -23.99 -14.98
CA TYR A 168 -13.55 -24.27 -16.40
C TYR A 168 -13.33 -25.76 -16.71
N ASN A 169 -13.64 -26.64 -15.77
CA ASN A 169 -13.50 -28.11 -15.90
C ASN A 169 -12.11 -28.53 -16.40
N ARG A 170 -11.06 -27.99 -15.76
CA ARG A 170 -9.65 -28.25 -16.10
C ARG A 170 -9.00 -29.19 -15.10
N SER A 171 -7.91 -29.82 -15.52
CA SER A 171 -7.10 -30.66 -14.62
C SER A 171 -6.47 -29.82 -13.49
N SER A 172 -6.22 -30.45 -12.34
CA SER A 172 -5.55 -29.81 -11.19
C SER A 172 -4.13 -29.32 -11.48
N GLY A 173 -3.49 -29.82 -12.54
CA GLY A 173 -2.17 -29.38 -12.99
C GLY A 173 -2.16 -28.18 -13.93
N PHE A 174 -3.33 -27.67 -14.32
CA PHE A 174 -3.40 -26.46 -15.14
C PHE A 174 -3.15 -25.23 -14.29
N ASP A 175 -2.30 -24.34 -14.75
CA ASP A 175 -1.95 -23.10 -14.06
C ASP A 175 -2.08 -21.89 -15.00
N ASN A 176 -2.85 -20.90 -14.56
CA ASN A 176 -2.96 -19.63 -15.28
C ASN A 176 -1.67 -18.81 -15.10
N PRO A 177 -1.28 -17.96 -16.05
CA PRO A 177 -0.21 -16.99 -15.82
C PRO A 177 -0.67 -15.92 -14.82
N TRP A 178 0.05 -15.81 -13.69
CA TRP A 178 -0.25 -14.86 -12.64
C TRP A 178 0.69 -13.66 -12.69
N PHE A 179 0.16 -12.46 -12.42
CA PHE A 179 0.95 -11.24 -12.25
C PHE A 179 0.49 -10.47 -11.01
N VAL A 180 1.45 -9.98 -10.22
CA VAL A 180 1.15 -9.38 -8.91
C VAL A 180 1.33 -7.86 -8.95
N PHE A 181 0.41 -7.14 -8.29
CA PHE A 181 0.39 -5.69 -8.24
C PHE A 181 0.23 -5.20 -6.81
N GLY A 182 0.98 -4.15 -6.47
CA GLY A 182 0.82 -3.45 -5.20
C GLY A 182 1.34 -2.03 -5.25
N VAL A 183 0.86 -1.19 -4.33
CA VAL A 183 1.27 0.21 -4.16
C VAL A 183 1.71 0.42 -2.71
N SER A 184 2.79 1.19 -2.47
CA SER A 184 3.26 1.49 -1.11
C SER A 184 3.74 0.24 -0.36
N TYR A 185 3.22 -0.05 0.83
CA TYR A 185 3.50 -1.27 1.55
C TYR A 185 3.04 -2.51 0.76
N SER A 186 1.87 -2.48 0.14
CA SER A 186 1.48 -3.59 -0.76
C SER A 186 2.35 -3.68 -2.01
N GLY A 187 3.01 -2.57 -2.43
CA GLY A 187 4.07 -2.57 -3.44
C GLY A 187 5.33 -3.31 -2.96
N ALA A 188 5.70 -3.15 -1.70
CA ALA A 188 6.75 -3.95 -1.08
C ALA A 188 6.36 -5.43 -1.02
N LEU A 189 5.14 -5.75 -0.57
CA LEU A 189 4.62 -7.13 -0.57
C LEU A 189 4.62 -7.75 -1.98
N SER A 190 4.27 -6.97 -3.02
CA SER A 190 4.32 -7.42 -4.42
C SER A 190 5.75 -7.81 -4.85
N ALA A 191 6.74 -6.97 -4.52
CA ALA A 191 8.14 -7.27 -4.79
C ALA A 191 8.64 -8.48 -3.97
N TRP A 192 8.30 -8.54 -2.69
CA TRP A 192 8.69 -9.63 -1.80
C TRP A 192 7.98 -10.95 -2.16
N PHE A 193 6.74 -10.89 -2.66
CA PHE A 193 6.05 -12.07 -3.17
C PHE A 193 6.81 -12.68 -4.36
N ARG A 194 7.20 -11.86 -5.34
CA ARG A 194 8.01 -12.32 -6.46
C ARG A 194 9.39 -12.83 -6.02
N LEU A 195 10.00 -12.21 -5.01
CA LEU A 195 11.26 -12.66 -4.43
C LEU A 195 11.15 -14.05 -3.78
N LYS A 196 10.09 -14.29 -2.99
CA LYS A 196 9.95 -15.51 -2.16
C LYS A 196 9.24 -16.65 -2.89
N PHE A 197 8.34 -16.33 -3.81
CA PHE A 197 7.52 -17.29 -4.55
C PHE A 197 7.64 -17.09 -6.08
N PRO A 198 8.87 -17.15 -6.65
CA PRO A 198 9.06 -16.90 -8.08
C PRO A 198 8.35 -17.93 -8.98
N HIS A 199 8.01 -19.10 -8.46
CA HIS A 199 7.26 -20.16 -9.15
C HIS A 199 5.74 -19.91 -9.18
N LEU A 200 5.21 -18.98 -8.36
CA LEU A 200 3.77 -18.70 -8.26
C LEU A 200 3.33 -17.49 -9.10
N THR A 201 4.26 -16.76 -9.70
CA THR A 201 3.94 -15.56 -10.49
C THR A 201 4.93 -15.33 -11.64
N CYS A 202 4.43 -14.85 -12.76
CA CYS A 202 5.23 -14.49 -13.94
C CYS A 202 6.05 -13.23 -13.73
N GLY A 203 5.57 -12.33 -12.88
CA GLY A 203 6.22 -11.07 -12.54
C GLY A 203 5.40 -10.25 -11.58
N SER A 204 5.93 -9.09 -11.21
CA SER A 204 5.22 -8.16 -10.33
C SER A 204 5.49 -6.70 -10.65
N LEU A 205 4.55 -5.83 -10.24
CA LEU A 205 4.68 -4.38 -10.23
C LEU A 205 4.68 -3.88 -8.80
N ALA A 206 5.76 -3.24 -8.39
CA ALA A 206 5.94 -2.57 -7.11
C ALA A 206 5.85 -1.06 -7.31
N SER A 207 4.63 -0.52 -7.37
CA SER A 207 4.37 0.91 -7.50
C SER A 207 4.67 1.61 -6.20
N SER A 208 5.59 2.57 -6.18
CA SER A 208 6.07 3.24 -4.95
C SER A 208 6.36 2.25 -3.81
N GLY A 209 6.91 1.07 -4.16
CA GLY A 209 7.08 -0.04 -3.23
C GLY A 209 8.18 0.23 -2.21
N VAL A 210 7.82 0.37 -0.94
CA VAL A 210 8.71 0.74 0.17
C VAL A 210 9.44 -0.48 0.74
N VAL A 211 10.39 -1.00 -0.03
CA VAL A 211 11.11 -2.26 0.28
C VAL A 211 12.23 -2.14 1.32
N LEU A 212 12.61 -0.91 1.72
CA LEU A 212 13.68 -0.66 2.69
C LEU A 212 13.09 -0.33 4.05
N ALA A 213 13.25 -1.19 5.03
CA ALA A 213 13.03 -0.85 6.43
C ALA A 213 14.07 0.17 6.91
N VAL A 214 13.66 1.22 7.63
CA VAL A 214 14.56 2.32 7.99
C VAL A 214 14.17 3.00 9.30
N TYR A 215 15.15 3.12 10.24
CA TYR A 215 14.96 3.81 11.52
C TYR A 215 15.02 5.33 11.43
N ASN A 216 15.91 5.85 10.60
CA ASN A 216 16.24 7.27 10.56
C ASN A 216 15.97 7.80 9.16
N PHE A 217 14.68 7.94 8.83
CA PHE A 217 14.24 8.26 7.48
C PHE A 217 14.19 9.77 7.23
N THR A 218 15.36 10.42 7.32
CA THR A 218 15.52 11.87 7.05
C THR A 218 15.31 12.23 5.58
N ASP A 219 15.57 11.28 4.65
CA ASP A 219 15.38 11.51 3.21
C ASP A 219 13.91 11.75 2.83
N PHE A 220 12.96 11.33 3.67
CA PHE A 220 11.56 11.59 3.49
C PHE A 220 11.26 13.10 3.49
N ASP A 221 11.61 13.78 4.58
CA ASP A 221 11.39 15.22 4.71
C ASP A 221 12.26 16.04 3.75
N LYS A 222 13.48 15.59 3.48
CA LYS A 222 14.33 16.20 2.47
C LYS A 222 13.64 16.19 1.10
N GLN A 223 13.01 15.05 0.73
CA GLN A 223 12.26 14.98 -0.53
C GLN A 223 11.05 15.91 -0.54
N VAL A 224 10.32 16.03 0.56
CA VAL A 224 9.21 17.00 0.68
C VAL A 224 9.75 18.42 0.46
N GLY A 225 10.82 18.79 1.15
CA GLY A 225 11.46 20.11 1.03
C GLY A 225 11.97 20.41 -0.38
N ASP A 226 12.61 19.44 -1.04
CA ASP A 226 13.07 19.58 -2.43
C ASP A 226 11.89 19.77 -3.41
N SER A 227 10.79 19.05 -3.18
CA SER A 227 9.57 19.15 -3.98
C SER A 227 8.81 20.45 -3.74
N ALA A 228 8.91 21.04 -2.55
CA ALA A 228 8.30 22.31 -2.18
C ALA A 228 8.95 23.50 -2.90
N GLY A 229 10.24 23.38 -3.22
CA GLY A 229 11.05 24.49 -3.72
C GLY A 229 11.40 25.49 -2.62
N PRO A 230 12.30 26.47 -2.90
CA PRO A 230 12.92 27.27 -1.85
C PRO A 230 11.95 28.15 -1.07
N GLU A 231 10.98 28.79 -1.75
CA GLU A 231 10.05 29.71 -1.08
C GLU A 231 9.07 28.96 -0.12
N CYS A 232 8.48 27.85 -0.59
CA CYS A 232 7.56 27.05 0.21
C CYS A 232 8.28 26.34 1.35
N LYS A 233 9.46 25.76 1.08
CA LYS A 233 10.31 25.14 2.08
C LYS A 233 10.65 26.11 3.23
N ALA A 234 11.10 27.31 2.87
CA ALA A 234 11.41 28.34 3.87
C ALA A 234 10.17 28.79 4.68
N ALA A 235 8.99 28.77 4.07
CA ALA A 235 7.75 29.04 4.82
C ALA A 235 7.37 27.90 5.76
N LEU A 236 7.51 26.63 5.34
CA LEU A 236 7.28 25.46 6.20
C LEU A 236 8.26 25.41 7.38
N GLN A 237 9.54 25.71 7.14
CA GLN A 237 10.56 25.80 8.20
C GLN A 237 10.19 26.87 9.24
N GLU A 238 9.75 28.03 8.78
CA GLU A 238 9.33 29.11 9.65
C GLU A 238 8.07 28.75 10.44
N VAL A 239 7.08 28.09 9.83
CA VAL A 239 5.90 27.53 10.54
C VAL A 239 6.35 26.61 11.66
N THR A 240 7.22 25.64 11.37
CA THR A 240 7.71 24.69 12.37
C THR A 240 8.38 25.38 13.53
N ARG A 241 9.27 26.33 13.26
CA ARG A 241 9.95 27.12 14.28
C ARG A 241 8.97 27.89 15.18
N LEU A 242 8.00 28.59 14.58
CA LEU A 242 6.99 29.35 15.30
C LEU A 242 6.06 28.46 16.13
N VAL A 243 5.68 27.30 15.60
CA VAL A 243 4.89 26.31 16.34
C VAL A 243 5.67 25.77 17.53
N ASP A 244 6.94 25.40 17.36
CA ASP A 244 7.79 24.93 18.46
C ASP A 244 7.93 25.98 19.57
N GLU A 245 8.01 27.26 19.20
CA GLU A 245 8.04 28.37 20.18
C GLU A 245 6.70 28.52 20.90
N GLN A 246 5.59 28.51 20.17
CA GLN A 246 4.26 28.66 20.75
C GLN A 246 3.87 27.48 21.65
N LEU A 247 4.28 26.25 21.31
CA LEU A 247 4.07 25.08 22.16
C LEU A 247 4.70 25.24 23.54
N ARG A 248 5.91 25.84 23.62
CA ARG A 248 6.58 26.11 24.90
C ARG A 248 5.87 27.19 25.75
N LEU A 249 5.13 28.08 25.11
CA LEU A 249 4.43 29.18 25.80
C LEU A 249 3.01 28.79 26.19
N ASP A 250 2.23 28.24 25.28
CA ASP A 250 0.84 27.82 25.48
C ASP A 250 0.48 26.68 24.52
N SER A 251 0.84 25.46 24.91
CA SER A 251 0.58 24.23 24.13
C SER A 251 -0.91 24.03 23.83
N ARG A 252 -1.80 24.41 24.76
CA ARG A 252 -3.24 24.20 24.58
C ARG A 252 -3.81 25.10 23.48
N SER A 253 -3.49 26.39 23.51
CA SER A 253 -4.01 27.35 22.52
C SER A 253 -3.51 27.05 21.12
N VAL A 254 -2.22 26.67 20.96
CA VAL A 254 -1.71 26.33 19.64
C VAL A 254 -2.33 25.05 19.10
N LYS A 255 -2.49 24.00 19.90
CA LYS A 255 -3.17 22.77 19.47
C LYS A 255 -4.63 23.02 19.07
N ALA A 256 -5.35 23.87 19.82
CA ALA A 256 -6.73 24.24 19.50
C ALA A 256 -6.83 24.98 18.16
N LEU A 257 -5.86 25.86 17.84
CA LEU A 257 -5.80 26.53 16.54
C LEU A 257 -5.77 25.55 15.36
N PHE A 258 -5.16 24.37 15.54
CA PHE A 258 -5.10 23.32 14.54
C PHE A 258 -6.25 22.30 14.61
N GLY A 259 -7.18 22.44 15.57
CA GLY A 259 -8.23 21.46 15.83
C GLY A 259 -7.70 20.13 16.39
N ALA A 260 -6.57 20.19 17.09
CA ALA A 260 -5.83 19.04 17.61
C ALA A 260 -5.64 19.06 19.14
N GLU A 261 -6.51 19.75 19.87
CA GLU A 261 -6.47 19.87 21.34
C GLU A 261 -6.59 18.52 22.07
N LYS A 262 -7.06 17.50 21.39
CA LYS A 262 -7.11 16.13 21.92
C LYS A 262 -5.73 15.46 22.01
N LEU A 263 -4.77 15.89 21.20
CA LEU A 263 -3.39 15.38 21.23
C LEU A 263 -2.65 15.96 22.43
N LYS A 264 -2.63 15.23 23.54
CA LYS A 264 -2.02 15.71 24.79
C LYS A 264 -0.50 15.75 24.69
N ASN A 265 0.12 14.76 24.04
CA ASN A 265 1.55 14.72 23.80
C ASN A 265 1.95 15.72 22.70
N ASP A 266 2.96 16.55 22.96
CA ASP A 266 3.43 17.54 22.00
C ASP A 266 4.11 16.88 20.79
N GLY A 267 4.79 15.75 20.99
CA GLY A 267 5.36 14.96 19.90
C GLY A 267 4.28 14.43 18.94
N ASP A 268 3.16 13.93 19.46
CA ASP A 268 2.04 13.46 18.64
C ASP A 268 1.46 14.59 17.77
N PHE A 269 1.34 15.78 18.37
CA PHE A 269 0.89 16.97 17.65
C PHE A 269 1.90 17.41 16.57
N LEU A 270 3.19 17.44 16.88
CA LEU A 270 4.24 17.82 15.93
C LEU A 270 4.36 16.80 14.79
N PHE A 271 4.18 15.52 15.07
CA PHE A 271 4.13 14.47 14.04
C PHE A 271 2.90 14.65 13.14
N PHE A 272 1.73 14.90 13.71
CA PHE A 272 0.50 15.22 12.96
C PHE A 272 0.68 16.43 12.02
N LEU A 273 1.33 17.50 12.47
CA LEU A 273 1.58 18.68 11.62
C LEU A 273 2.55 18.36 10.47
N ALA A 274 3.62 17.64 10.74
CA ALA A 274 4.59 17.27 9.71
C ALA A 274 3.95 16.39 8.64
N ASP A 275 3.08 15.48 9.05
CA ASP A 275 2.36 14.59 8.16
C ASP A 275 1.35 15.36 7.28
N ALA A 276 0.69 16.37 7.84
CA ALA A 276 -0.20 17.24 7.09
C ALA A 276 0.52 17.92 5.90
N ALA A 277 1.75 18.42 6.10
CA ALA A 277 2.56 18.96 5.02
C ALA A 277 2.91 17.87 4.00
N ALA A 278 3.41 16.72 4.47
CA ALA A 278 3.87 15.62 3.62
C ALA A 278 2.77 15.07 2.70
N ILE A 279 1.54 14.93 3.18
CA ILE A 279 0.38 14.43 2.42
C ILE A 279 0.10 15.30 1.17
N GLY A 280 0.29 16.61 1.24
CA GLY A 280 0.16 17.50 0.08
C GLY A 280 1.11 17.10 -1.07
N PHE A 281 2.34 16.75 -0.74
CA PHE A 281 3.34 16.32 -1.73
C PHE A 281 3.17 14.85 -2.13
N GLN A 282 2.94 13.98 -1.17
CA GLN A 282 2.75 12.56 -1.39
C GLN A 282 1.65 12.27 -2.40
N TYR A 283 0.55 13.02 -2.35
CA TYR A 283 -0.60 12.76 -3.21
C TYR A 283 -0.82 13.79 -4.32
N GLY A 284 0.20 14.59 -4.64
CA GLY A 284 0.20 15.44 -5.83
C GLY A 284 -0.65 16.72 -5.71
N SER A 285 -0.75 17.26 -4.52
CA SER A 285 -1.45 18.52 -4.24
C SER A 285 -0.56 19.55 -3.50
N PRO A 286 0.72 19.75 -3.90
CA PRO A 286 1.64 20.64 -3.19
C PRO A 286 1.16 22.11 -3.17
N ASP A 287 0.45 22.55 -4.22
CA ASP A 287 -0.09 23.91 -4.29
C ASP A 287 -1.12 24.21 -3.17
N ALA A 288 -1.79 23.17 -2.64
CA ALA A 288 -2.74 23.33 -1.55
C ALA A 288 -2.05 23.84 -0.24
N VAL A 289 -0.81 23.42 0.00
CA VAL A 289 -0.02 23.88 1.14
C VAL A 289 0.88 25.06 0.78
N CYS A 290 1.54 25.04 -0.36
CA CYS A 290 2.56 26.02 -0.71
C CYS A 290 1.97 27.39 -1.09
N SER A 291 0.92 27.43 -1.91
CA SER A 291 0.40 28.72 -2.41
C SER A 291 -0.12 29.63 -1.28
N PRO A 292 -0.90 29.14 -0.30
CA PRO A 292 -1.31 29.94 0.85
C PRO A 292 -0.15 30.47 1.68
N LEU A 293 0.85 29.59 1.99
CA LEU A 293 2.00 29.95 2.81
C LEU A 293 2.90 31.00 2.15
N ILE A 294 3.21 30.83 0.86
CA ILE A 294 4.01 31.79 0.10
C ILE A 294 3.29 33.14 0.06
N ASN A 295 1.97 33.15 -0.18
CA ASN A 295 1.19 34.37 -0.17
C ASN A 295 1.14 35.04 1.21
N ALA A 296 0.94 34.27 2.29
CA ALA A 296 0.95 34.79 3.64
C ALA A 296 2.30 35.48 3.98
N LYS A 297 3.42 34.83 3.62
CA LYS A 297 4.76 35.40 3.82
C LYS A 297 4.95 36.71 3.05
N LYS A 298 4.48 36.79 1.81
CA LYS A 298 4.56 38.02 0.97
C LYS A 298 3.69 39.17 1.48
N THR A 299 2.56 38.84 2.12
CA THR A 299 1.59 39.85 2.61
C THR A 299 1.70 40.15 4.09
N GLY A 300 2.66 39.54 4.81
CA GLY A 300 2.85 39.72 6.25
C GLY A 300 1.74 39.11 7.12
N ARG A 301 0.94 38.16 6.58
CA ARG A 301 -0.05 37.42 7.36
C ARG A 301 0.61 36.33 8.20
N SER A 302 -0.06 35.95 9.27
CA SER A 302 0.40 34.88 10.15
C SER A 302 0.57 33.56 9.39
N LEU A 303 1.81 33.02 9.37
CA LEU A 303 2.11 31.74 8.77
C LEU A 303 1.48 30.58 9.56
N VAL A 304 1.45 30.67 10.90
CA VAL A 304 0.87 29.63 11.75
C VAL A 304 -0.63 29.52 11.54
N GLU A 305 -1.35 30.64 11.52
CA GLU A 305 -2.80 30.64 11.23
C GLU A 305 -3.10 30.16 9.80
N THR A 306 -2.29 30.57 8.82
CA THR A 306 -2.45 30.13 7.45
C THR A 306 -2.23 28.61 7.33
N TYR A 307 -1.23 28.06 8.02
CA TYR A 307 -0.99 26.63 8.04
C TYR A 307 -2.07 25.87 8.80
N ALA A 308 -2.57 26.43 9.92
CA ALA A 308 -3.68 25.84 10.65
C ALA A 308 -4.95 25.76 9.79
N GLN A 309 -5.23 26.78 9.00
CA GLN A 309 -6.33 26.75 8.04
C GLN A 309 -6.17 25.64 7.00
N TYR A 310 -4.94 25.47 6.45
CA TYR A 310 -4.64 24.35 5.53
C TYR A 310 -4.85 23.00 6.20
N VAL A 311 -4.35 22.81 7.44
CA VAL A 311 -4.50 21.54 8.17
C VAL A 311 -5.98 21.22 8.41
N GLN A 312 -6.78 22.19 8.86
CA GLN A 312 -8.19 21.97 9.09
C GLN A 312 -8.97 21.72 7.79
N ASP A 313 -8.76 22.53 6.74
CA ASP A 313 -9.55 22.47 5.51
C ASP A 313 -9.14 21.31 4.61
N PHE A 314 -7.84 21.14 4.42
CA PHE A 314 -7.32 20.13 3.50
C PHE A 314 -7.09 18.80 4.20
N PHE A 315 -6.30 18.78 5.29
CA PHE A 315 -5.85 17.54 5.90
C PHE A 315 -6.95 16.85 6.74
N ILE A 316 -7.68 17.61 7.57
CA ILE A 316 -8.75 17.03 8.39
C ILE A 316 -10.03 16.87 7.56
N ARG A 317 -10.58 17.96 7.00
CA ARG A 317 -11.92 17.92 6.39
C ARG A 317 -11.94 17.28 5.00
N ARG A 318 -11.03 17.68 4.12
CA ARG A 318 -11.05 17.20 2.73
C ARG A 318 -10.39 15.84 2.56
N TRP A 319 -9.26 15.60 3.22
CA TRP A 319 -8.55 14.33 3.19
C TRP A 319 -9.21 13.29 4.09
N GLY A 320 -9.89 13.72 5.16
CA GLY A 320 -10.58 12.85 6.10
C GLY A 320 -9.69 12.30 7.20
N THR A 321 -8.60 12.98 7.54
CA THR A 321 -7.68 12.53 8.57
C THR A 321 -8.34 12.56 9.96
N THR A 322 -8.26 11.44 10.67
CA THR A 322 -8.72 11.32 12.04
C THR A 322 -7.60 11.75 13.00
N VAL A 323 -7.74 12.86 13.68
CA VAL A 323 -6.73 13.42 14.60
C VAL A 323 -6.33 12.41 15.70
N SER A 324 -7.29 11.66 16.24
CA SER A 324 -7.03 10.62 17.25
C SER A 324 -6.13 9.49 16.77
N SER A 325 -5.97 9.29 15.47
CA SER A 325 -5.02 8.28 14.92
C SER A 325 -3.55 8.59 15.24
N TYR A 326 -3.27 9.84 15.66
CA TYR A 326 -1.95 10.30 16.12
C TYR A 326 -1.80 10.25 17.64
N ASP A 327 -2.88 10.01 18.39
CA ASP A 327 -2.87 9.98 19.86
C ASP A 327 -2.41 8.61 20.36
N GLN A 328 -1.28 8.56 21.05
CA GLN A 328 -0.75 7.32 21.62
C GLN A 328 -1.72 6.66 22.61
N GLU A 329 -2.51 7.42 23.36
CA GLU A 329 -3.53 6.85 24.25
C GLU A 329 -4.68 6.20 23.48
N TYR A 330 -5.08 6.82 22.36
CA TYR A 330 -6.06 6.19 21.45
C TYR A 330 -5.50 4.90 20.84
N LEU A 331 -4.22 4.89 20.44
CA LEU A 331 -3.56 3.71 19.87
C LEU A 331 -3.45 2.53 20.84
N LYS A 332 -3.57 2.74 22.17
CA LYS A 332 -3.64 1.66 23.17
C LYS A 332 -4.96 0.90 23.15
N ASN A 333 -6.02 1.45 22.54
CA ASN A 333 -7.29 0.75 22.43
C ASN A 333 -7.13 -0.53 21.61
N THR A 334 -7.51 -1.65 22.21
CA THR A 334 -7.41 -2.97 21.58
C THR A 334 -8.69 -3.42 20.87
N THR A 335 -9.73 -2.62 20.90
CA THR A 335 -10.96 -2.86 20.14
C THR A 335 -10.71 -2.54 18.66
N PRO A 336 -11.02 -3.44 17.73
CA PRO A 336 -10.93 -3.14 16.30
C PRO A 336 -11.78 -1.93 15.93
N ASP A 337 -11.21 -1.04 15.12
CA ASP A 337 -11.87 0.14 14.58
C ASP A 337 -11.62 0.28 13.08
N ASP A 338 -12.30 1.22 12.44
CA ASP A 338 -12.18 1.45 11.01
C ASP A 338 -10.90 2.22 10.61
N THR A 339 -10.13 2.74 11.59
CA THR A 339 -8.94 3.56 11.29
C THR A 339 -7.74 2.74 10.89
N SER A 340 -7.67 1.49 11.35
CA SER A 340 -6.53 0.58 11.16
C SER A 340 -5.20 1.11 11.74
N SER A 341 -5.23 2.21 12.48
CA SER A 341 -4.01 2.94 12.91
C SER A 341 -3.17 2.08 13.86
N ARG A 342 -3.80 1.40 14.85
CA ARG A 342 -3.09 0.51 15.76
C ARG A 342 -2.39 -0.65 15.01
N LEU A 343 -3.01 -1.20 13.98
CA LEU A 343 -2.46 -2.29 13.17
C LEU A 343 -1.21 -1.84 12.41
N TRP A 344 -1.32 -0.69 11.75
CA TRP A 344 -0.19 -0.12 11.01
C TRP A 344 0.98 0.23 11.92
N TRP A 345 0.70 0.90 13.06
CA TRP A 345 1.74 1.20 14.04
C TRP A 345 2.39 -0.06 14.62
N PHE A 346 1.65 -1.17 14.77
CA PHE A 346 2.25 -2.44 15.17
C PHE A 346 3.27 -2.93 14.12
N GLN A 347 2.93 -2.90 12.83
CA GLN A 347 3.88 -3.28 11.77
C GLN A 347 5.08 -2.33 11.69
N VAL A 348 4.86 -1.04 11.86
CA VAL A 348 5.92 -0.03 11.98
C VAL A 348 6.83 -0.36 13.16
N CYS A 349 6.26 -0.64 14.32
CA CYS A 349 6.98 -0.90 15.56
C CYS A 349 7.61 -2.31 15.67
N SER A 350 7.25 -3.24 14.79
CA SER A 350 7.76 -4.63 14.87
C SER A 350 8.64 -5.04 13.69
N GLU A 351 8.48 -4.41 12.50
CA GLU A 351 9.16 -4.89 11.29
C GLU A 351 9.91 -3.80 10.52
N VAL A 352 9.20 -2.70 10.14
CA VAL A 352 9.68 -1.83 9.06
C VAL A 352 10.22 -0.50 9.53
N ALA A 353 9.90 -0.07 10.72
CA ALA A 353 10.15 1.27 11.26
C ALA A 353 9.54 2.36 10.37
N TYR A 354 10.15 2.73 9.27
CA TYR A 354 9.74 3.86 8.43
C TYR A 354 9.65 5.17 9.23
N PHE A 355 10.48 5.32 10.24
CA PHE A 355 10.45 6.47 11.13
C PHE A 355 10.89 7.72 10.40
N GLN A 356 9.91 8.54 10.06
CA GLN A 356 10.13 9.86 9.46
C GLN A 356 10.64 10.80 10.55
N VAL A 357 11.90 11.14 10.46
CA VAL A 357 12.60 11.93 11.50
C VAL A 357 13.18 13.22 10.91
N ALA A 358 13.25 14.24 11.74
CA ALA A 358 13.84 15.51 11.36
C ALA A 358 15.32 15.33 10.97
N PRO A 359 15.77 15.81 9.79
CA PRO A 359 17.18 15.94 9.50
C PRO A 359 17.84 16.96 10.45
N LYS A 360 19.13 16.77 10.76
CA LYS A 360 19.87 17.65 11.68
C LYS A 360 19.85 19.12 11.26
N ASN A 361 19.91 19.36 9.97
CA ASN A 361 19.91 20.70 9.38
C ASN A 361 18.84 20.76 8.28
N ASP A 362 18.33 21.95 8.00
CA ASP A 362 17.44 22.22 6.88
C ASP A 362 16.11 21.43 6.96
N SER A 363 15.62 21.22 8.19
CA SER A 363 14.39 20.47 8.46
C SER A 363 13.12 21.31 8.26
N ILE A 364 12.09 20.68 7.71
CA ILE A 364 10.71 21.17 7.71
C ILE A 364 9.86 20.55 8.83
N ARG A 365 10.44 19.66 9.61
CA ARG A 365 9.84 18.94 10.74
C ARG A 365 10.51 19.39 12.03
N SER A 366 9.78 19.45 13.13
CA SER A 366 10.37 19.72 14.45
C SER A 366 11.43 18.67 14.82
N THR A 367 12.52 19.10 15.44
CA THR A 367 13.60 18.22 15.90
C THR A 367 13.18 17.29 17.05
N GLU A 368 12.06 17.58 17.70
CA GLU A 368 11.43 16.72 18.70
C GLU A 368 10.97 15.38 18.06
N ILE A 369 10.69 15.37 16.75
CA ILE A 369 10.34 14.16 16.01
C ILE A 369 11.61 13.49 15.51
N ASN A 370 12.20 12.69 16.35
CA ASN A 370 13.43 11.95 16.15
C ASN A 370 13.20 10.44 16.35
N THR A 371 14.23 9.63 16.19
CA THR A 371 14.12 8.16 16.38
C THR A 371 13.67 7.80 17.81
N GLY A 372 14.09 8.57 18.81
CA GLY A 372 13.68 8.36 20.21
C GLY A 372 12.16 8.51 20.38
N TYR A 373 11.56 9.57 19.84
CA TYR A 373 10.10 9.77 19.86
C TYR A 373 9.35 8.53 19.32
N HIS A 374 9.75 8.00 18.18
CA HIS A 374 9.08 6.84 17.58
C HIS A 374 9.29 5.56 18.39
N LEU A 375 10.48 5.33 18.95
CA LEU A 375 10.72 4.18 19.81
C LEU A 375 9.94 4.26 21.13
N ASP A 376 9.82 5.46 21.70
CA ASP A 376 9.01 5.70 22.89
C ASP A 376 7.52 5.49 22.62
N LEU A 377 7.02 5.92 21.45
CA LEU A 377 5.68 5.61 20.99
C LEU A 377 5.45 4.08 20.92
N CYS A 378 6.37 3.36 20.27
CA CYS A 378 6.27 1.91 20.15
C CYS A 378 6.21 1.23 21.52
N ARG A 379 7.09 1.61 22.45
CA ARG A 379 7.14 1.10 23.82
C ARG A 379 5.87 1.43 24.60
N ASN A 380 5.41 2.68 24.50
CA ASN A 380 4.23 3.15 25.21
C ASN A 380 2.96 2.44 24.74
N VAL A 381 2.82 2.20 23.43
CA VAL A 381 1.59 1.61 22.85
C VAL A 381 1.57 0.08 22.92
N PHE A 382 2.72 -0.57 22.69
CA PHE A 382 2.79 -2.03 22.54
C PHE A 382 3.58 -2.76 23.61
N GLY A 383 4.30 -2.03 24.49
CA GLY A 383 5.12 -2.59 25.56
C GLY A 383 6.61 -2.73 25.21
N GLU A 384 7.43 -2.98 26.22
CA GLU A 384 8.91 -2.97 26.16
C GLU A 384 9.52 -3.98 25.18
N GLY A 385 8.82 -5.07 24.87
CA GLY A 385 9.32 -6.13 23.98
C GLY A 385 9.10 -5.87 22.48
N VAL A 386 8.44 -4.77 22.11
CA VAL A 386 8.10 -4.48 20.73
C VAL A 386 8.98 -3.34 20.20
N TYR A 387 9.89 -3.70 19.31
CA TYR A 387 10.74 -2.76 18.58
C TYR A 387 10.99 -3.30 17.17
N PRO A 388 11.18 -2.44 16.14
CA PRO A 388 11.35 -2.92 14.77
C PRO A 388 12.75 -3.46 14.53
N ASP A 389 12.84 -4.73 14.11
CA ASP A 389 14.10 -5.34 13.70
C ASP A 389 14.40 -5.02 12.22
N VAL A 390 14.79 -3.78 11.99
CA VAL A 390 15.13 -3.25 10.65
C VAL A 390 16.27 -4.04 9.99
N PHE A 391 17.25 -4.48 10.78
CA PHE A 391 18.36 -5.26 10.26
C PHE A 391 17.87 -6.60 9.70
N MET A 392 17.11 -7.35 10.48
CA MET A 392 16.58 -8.65 10.03
C MET A 392 15.58 -8.52 8.89
N THR A 393 14.74 -7.49 8.90
CA THR A 393 13.81 -7.22 7.80
C THR A 393 14.57 -6.97 6.49
N ASN A 394 15.59 -6.11 6.51
CA ASN A 394 16.41 -5.84 5.33
C ASN A 394 17.29 -7.04 4.92
N LEU A 395 17.81 -7.81 5.88
CA LEU A 395 18.54 -9.05 5.60
C LEU A 395 17.64 -10.06 4.88
N TYR A 396 16.41 -10.23 5.34
CA TYR A 396 15.45 -11.20 4.82
C TYR A 396 14.94 -10.85 3.42
N TYR A 397 14.68 -9.56 3.15
CA TYR A 397 14.09 -9.10 1.88
C TYR A 397 15.09 -8.44 0.92
N GLY A 398 16.24 -8.00 1.40
CA GLY A 398 17.28 -7.37 0.60
C GLY A 398 17.19 -5.83 0.51
N GLY A 399 16.18 -5.19 1.13
CA GLY A 399 15.96 -3.75 1.05
C GLY A 399 15.96 -3.25 -0.41
N THR A 400 16.63 -2.13 -0.70
CA THR A 400 16.74 -1.60 -2.07
C THR A 400 17.67 -2.42 -2.98
N ARG A 401 18.43 -3.38 -2.41
CA ARG A 401 19.29 -4.33 -3.12
C ARG A 401 18.66 -5.71 -3.27
N ILE A 402 17.33 -5.76 -3.28
CA ILE A 402 16.54 -6.99 -3.47
C ILE A 402 17.11 -7.85 -4.61
N ALA A 403 17.36 -9.13 -4.33
CA ALA A 403 17.96 -10.09 -5.26
C ALA A 403 16.87 -10.94 -5.93
N ALA A 404 16.14 -10.35 -6.89
CA ALA A 404 15.04 -10.98 -7.60
C ALA A 404 15.09 -10.69 -9.11
N SER A 405 14.06 -11.10 -9.82
CA SER A 405 13.89 -10.84 -11.25
C SER A 405 12.42 -10.62 -11.58
N LYS A 406 12.14 -9.99 -12.73
CA LYS A 406 10.79 -9.76 -13.24
C LYS A 406 9.94 -8.95 -12.26
N ILE A 407 10.52 -7.92 -11.64
CA ILE A 407 9.84 -6.90 -10.85
C ILE A 407 10.03 -5.55 -11.55
N VAL A 408 8.93 -4.86 -11.85
CA VAL A 408 8.96 -3.44 -12.24
C VAL A 408 8.79 -2.59 -11.00
N PHE A 409 9.71 -1.67 -10.77
CA PHE A 409 9.57 -0.63 -9.76
C PHE A 409 9.19 0.69 -10.43
N THR A 410 8.25 1.42 -9.85
CA THR A 410 7.88 2.76 -10.30
C THR A 410 7.80 3.71 -9.11
N ASN A 411 8.24 4.94 -9.28
CA ASN A 411 8.16 5.96 -8.25
C ASN A 411 7.87 7.33 -8.88
N GLY A 412 7.03 8.12 -8.24
CA GLY A 412 6.84 9.52 -8.62
C GLY A 412 8.06 10.37 -8.21
N SER A 413 8.39 11.41 -8.99
CA SER A 413 9.53 12.28 -8.68
C SER A 413 9.35 13.11 -7.41
N GLN A 414 8.10 13.34 -6.98
CA GLN A 414 7.77 14.07 -5.75
C GLN A 414 7.35 13.15 -4.60
N ASP A 415 7.38 11.84 -4.80
CA ASP A 415 7.04 10.86 -3.78
C ASP A 415 8.12 10.84 -2.68
N PRO A 416 7.79 11.22 -1.43
CA PRO A 416 8.78 11.20 -0.35
C PRO A 416 9.21 9.77 0.02
N TRP A 417 8.38 8.78 -0.24
CA TRP A 417 8.67 7.36 0.01
C TRP A 417 9.66 6.74 -0.98
N ARG A 418 9.94 7.40 -2.12
CA ARG A 418 10.82 6.83 -3.16
C ARG A 418 12.21 6.46 -2.67
N HIS A 419 12.69 7.10 -1.59
CA HIS A 419 14.00 6.80 -1.00
C HIS A 419 14.04 5.48 -0.21
N ALA A 420 12.87 4.96 0.19
CA ALA A 420 12.71 3.60 0.71
C ALA A 420 12.39 2.57 -0.40
N SER A 421 12.37 2.98 -1.67
CA SER A 421 12.09 2.15 -2.84
C SER A 421 13.35 1.94 -3.69
N LYS A 422 13.29 0.94 -4.59
CA LYS A 422 14.33 0.76 -5.60
C LYS A 422 14.16 1.81 -6.71
N GLN A 423 15.16 2.69 -6.85
CA GLN A 423 15.12 3.80 -7.83
C GLN A 423 16.01 3.55 -9.08
N LYS A 424 16.95 2.62 -9.01
CA LYS A 424 17.88 2.31 -10.10
C LYS A 424 17.55 0.96 -10.71
N SER A 425 17.41 0.91 -12.04
CA SER A 425 17.24 -0.34 -12.78
C SER A 425 18.44 -1.27 -12.58
N SER A 426 18.15 -2.56 -12.61
CA SER A 426 19.16 -3.62 -12.75
C SER A 426 18.80 -4.50 -13.95
N LYS A 427 19.69 -5.42 -14.34
CA LYS A 427 19.52 -6.26 -15.54
C LYS A 427 18.15 -6.97 -15.62
N TYR A 428 17.60 -7.37 -14.47
CA TYR A 428 16.38 -8.17 -14.40
C TYR A 428 15.21 -7.48 -13.68
N MET A 429 15.42 -6.25 -13.23
CA MET A 429 14.42 -5.46 -12.51
C MET A 429 14.48 -4.00 -12.98
N PRO A 430 13.63 -3.62 -13.95
CA PRO A 430 13.51 -2.23 -14.37
C PRO A 430 12.93 -1.37 -13.24
N SER A 431 13.39 -0.12 -13.17
CA SER A 431 12.89 0.89 -12.24
C SER A 431 12.74 2.22 -12.97
N TYR A 432 11.60 2.86 -12.80
CA TYR A 432 11.24 4.11 -13.47
C TYR A 432 10.91 5.20 -12.46
N ILE A 433 11.51 6.38 -12.64
CA ILE A 433 11.12 7.61 -11.95
C ILE A 433 10.25 8.43 -12.88
N ILE A 434 8.98 8.62 -12.51
CA ILE A 434 8.01 9.40 -13.27
C ILE A 434 8.19 10.87 -12.93
N LYS A 435 8.82 11.63 -13.84
CA LYS A 435 9.15 13.04 -13.64
C LYS A 435 8.04 13.93 -14.18
N CYS A 436 7.19 14.43 -13.33
CA CYS A 436 6.24 15.48 -13.66
C CYS A 436 5.89 16.30 -12.42
N ARG A 437 5.30 17.48 -12.62
CA ARG A 437 4.66 18.23 -11.54
C ARG A 437 3.53 17.37 -10.97
N ASN A 438 3.45 17.27 -9.66
CA ASN A 438 2.44 16.51 -8.93
C ASN A 438 2.50 14.99 -9.13
N CYS A 439 3.63 14.45 -9.63
CA CYS A 439 3.89 13.02 -9.66
C CYS A 439 4.34 12.51 -8.28
N GLY A 440 3.36 12.22 -7.43
CA GLY A 440 3.57 11.70 -6.08
C GLY A 440 3.49 10.18 -6.01
N HIS A 441 3.06 9.68 -4.86
CA HIS A 441 3.01 8.28 -4.47
C HIS A 441 2.00 7.46 -5.28
N GLY A 442 2.41 6.36 -5.90
CA GLY A 442 1.55 5.45 -6.68
C GLY A 442 0.96 6.06 -7.96
N THR A 443 1.62 7.06 -8.54
CA THR A 443 1.09 7.85 -9.65
C THR A 443 0.86 7.08 -10.95
N ASP A 444 1.52 5.95 -11.13
CA ASP A 444 1.37 5.06 -12.30
C ASP A 444 0.06 4.25 -12.28
N LEU A 445 -0.41 3.83 -11.11
CA LEU A 445 -1.63 3.04 -10.94
C LEU A 445 -2.86 3.86 -10.56
N ARG A 446 -2.68 5.05 -9.96
CA ARG A 446 -3.81 5.93 -9.66
C ARG A 446 -4.44 6.46 -10.96
N GLY A 447 -5.63 7.02 -10.86
CA GLY A 447 -6.26 7.79 -11.93
C GLY A 447 -5.42 9.01 -12.33
N CYS A 448 -6.05 10.11 -12.71
CA CYS A 448 -5.35 11.34 -13.07
C CYS A 448 -4.49 11.85 -11.91
N PRO A 449 -3.18 12.14 -12.09
CA PRO A 449 -2.33 12.64 -11.02
C PRO A 449 -2.79 13.97 -10.43
N GLN A 450 -3.45 14.82 -11.22
CA GLN A 450 -4.00 16.10 -10.77
C GLN A 450 -5.28 15.93 -9.93
N LEU A 451 -5.96 14.80 -10.05
CA LEU A 451 -7.21 14.49 -9.36
C LEU A 451 -7.15 13.02 -8.89
N PRO A 452 -6.50 12.74 -7.75
CA PRO A 452 -6.18 11.38 -7.31
C PRO A 452 -7.39 10.46 -7.12
N PHE A 453 -8.61 10.99 -7.14
CA PHE A 453 -9.84 10.23 -7.02
C PHE A 453 -10.61 10.06 -8.34
N ARG A 454 -10.07 10.53 -9.48
CA ARG A 454 -10.67 10.25 -10.80
C ARG A 454 -10.11 8.97 -11.37
N ILE A 455 -11.03 8.17 -11.86
CA ILE A 455 -10.80 6.88 -12.48
C ILE A 455 -10.37 7.10 -13.93
N GLU A 456 -9.34 6.40 -14.38
CA GLU A 456 -9.01 6.35 -15.80
C GLU A 456 -10.05 5.49 -16.51
N GLY A 457 -10.77 6.09 -17.43
CA GLY A 457 -11.91 5.46 -18.13
C GLY A 457 -13.14 6.36 -18.17
N ASP A 458 -13.14 7.47 -17.41
CA ASP A 458 -14.00 8.61 -17.69
C ASP A 458 -13.22 9.60 -18.57
N PRO A 459 -13.36 9.53 -19.90
CA PRO A 459 -12.51 10.29 -20.82
C PRO A 459 -12.79 11.79 -20.81
N SER A 460 -13.85 12.23 -20.12
CA SER A 460 -14.35 13.59 -20.31
C SER A 460 -13.45 14.66 -19.69
N ASN A 461 -12.49 14.33 -18.79
CA ASN A 461 -11.70 15.36 -18.09
C ASN A 461 -10.36 14.92 -17.51
N CYS A 462 -9.76 13.80 -17.92
CA CYS A 462 -8.52 13.33 -17.32
C CYS A 462 -7.49 12.91 -18.37
N SER A 463 -6.53 13.77 -18.64
CA SER A 463 -5.33 13.41 -19.38
C SER A 463 -4.20 13.09 -18.40
N SER A 464 -3.67 11.87 -18.44
CA SER A 464 -2.43 11.57 -17.74
C SER A 464 -1.28 12.35 -18.35
N PRO A 465 -0.37 12.96 -17.54
CA PRO A 465 0.84 13.56 -18.06
C PRO A 465 1.63 12.61 -18.96
N ALA A 466 2.31 13.12 -19.96
CA ALA A 466 3.08 12.32 -20.92
C ALA A 466 4.08 11.39 -20.22
N ALA A 467 4.71 11.84 -19.14
CA ALA A 467 5.63 11.03 -18.34
C ALA A 467 4.96 9.80 -17.72
N VAL A 468 3.72 9.95 -17.20
CA VAL A 468 2.93 8.82 -16.65
C VAL A 468 2.55 7.86 -17.77
N SER A 469 2.02 8.37 -18.88
CA SER A 469 1.63 7.57 -20.04
C SER A 469 2.80 6.77 -20.62
N THR A 470 4.00 7.36 -20.65
CA THR A 470 5.22 6.68 -21.11
C THR A 470 5.57 5.49 -20.22
N VAL A 471 5.59 5.68 -18.89
CA VAL A 471 5.90 4.59 -17.95
C VAL A 471 4.81 3.52 -17.96
N ARG A 472 3.55 3.87 -18.08
CA ARG A 472 2.43 2.91 -18.23
C ARG A 472 2.60 2.02 -19.48
N LYS A 473 3.07 2.58 -20.60
CA LYS A 473 3.40 1.76 -21.78
C LYS A 473 4.54 0.79 -21.51
N GLN A 474 5.59 1.21 -20.78
CA GLN A 474 6.70 0.34 -20.39
C GLN A 474 6.25 -0.77 -19.43
N ILE A 475 5.41 -0.46 -18.43
CA ILE A 475 4.78 -1.46 -17.55
C ILE A 475 4.03 -2.50 -18.40
N ALA A 476 3.16 -2.06 -19.31
CA ALA A 476 2.40 -2.96 -20.18
C ALA A 476 3.31 -3.86 -21.05
N SER A 477 4.43 -3.33 -21.53
CA SER A 477 5.42 -4.12 -22.30
C SER A 477 6.09 -5.18 -21.45
N HIS A 478 6.46 -4.88 -20.21
CA HIS A 478 7.02 -5.88 -19.28
C HIS A 478 6.00 -6.95 -18.90
N ILE A 479 4.75 -6.57 -18.64
CA ILE A 479 3.68 -7.54 -18.37
C ILE A 479 3.51 -8.48 -19.57
N SER A 480 3.40 -7.95 -20.79
CA SER A 480 3.27 -8.75 -22.02
C SER A 480 4.41 -9.75 -22.18
N LEU A 481 5.66 -9.27 -22.05
CA LEU A 481 6.85 -10.10 -22.17
C LEU A 481 6.90 -11.20 -21.11
N TRP A 482 6.62 -10.90 -19.86
CA TRP A 482 6.77 -11.89 -18.80
C TRP A 482 5.60 -12.86 -18.72
N LEU A 483 4.41 -12.47 -19.13
CA LEU A 483 3.28 -13.39 -19.32
C LEU A 483 3.56 -14.39 -20.44
N SER A 484 4.10 -13.96 -21.60
CA SER A 484 4.45 -14.88 -22.68
C SER A 484 5.52 -15.89 -22.28
N GLN A 485 6.56 -15.43 -21.56
CA GLN A 485 7.62 -16.32 -21.04
C GLN A 485 7.15 -17.31 -19.97
N CYS A 486 6.01 -17.05 -19.35
CA CYS A 486 5.42 -17.93 -18.34
C CYS A 486 4.63 -19.07 -18.97
N GLN A 487 4.15 -18.88 -20.18
CA GLN A 487 3.32 -19.83 -20.93
C GLN A 487 4.14 -20.78 -21.81
N GLU A 488 5.44 -20.48 -22.03
CA GLU A 488 6.29 -21.38 -22.82
C GLU A 488 6.53 -22.67 -22.04
N PRO A 489 6.18 -23.84 -22.61
CA PRO A 489 6.50 -25.13 -22.00
C PRO A 489 8.01 -25.27 -21.82
N THR A 490 8.45 -25.66 -20.64
CA THR A 490 9.86 -25.92 -20.29
C THR A 490 10.50 -26.99 -21.21
N SER A 491 9.69 -27.67 -22.00
CA SER A 491 10.13 -28.69 -22.99
C SER A 491 10.97 -28.14 -24.15
N LEU A 492 10.81 -26.86 -24.53
CA LEU A 492 11.61 -26.24 -25.59
C LEU A 492 13.03 -25.88 -25.14
N LEU A 493 13.23 -25.51 -23.90
CA LEU A 493 14.57 -25.23 -23.34
C LEU A 493 15.39 -26.53 -23.16
N CYS A 494 14.77 -27.63 -22.72
CA CYS A 494 15.43 -28.93 -22.66
C CYS A 494 15.84 -29.46 -24.04
N SER A 495 15.01 -29.24 -25.06
CA SER A 495 15.37 -29.71 -26.44
C SER A 495 16.45 -28.84 -27.09
N VAL A 496 16.57 -27.57 -26.77
CA VAL A 496 17.65 -26.69 -27.27
C VAL A 496 18.97 -26.98 -26.55
N VAL A 497 18.94 -27.18 -25.22
CA VAL A 497 20.15 -27.56 -24.44
C VAL A 497 20.64 -28.96 -24.85
N LEU A 498 19.74 -29.95 -25.01
CA LEU A 498 20.09 -31.28 -25.51
C LEU A 498 20.60 -31.26 -26.96
N ARG A 499 20.10 -30.37 -27.83
CA ARG A 499 20.66 -30.21 -29.18
C ARG A 499 22.04 -29.53 -29.16
N MET A 500 22.25 -28.53 -28.33
CA MET A 500 23.56 -27.88 -28.21
C MET A 500 24.63 -28.79 -27.60
N GLU A 501 24.28 -29.67 -26.66
CA GLU A 501 25.19 -30.68 -26.12
C GLU A 501 25.45 -31.83 -27.11
N LEU A 502 24.45 -32.24 -27.89
CA LEU A 502 24.64 -33.24 -28.97
C LEU A 502 25.47 -32.70 -30.13
N ASP A 503 25.28 -31.44 -30.54
CA ASP A 503 26.10 -30.82 -31.59
C ASP A 503 27.55 -30.60 -31.16
N SER A 504 27.80 -30.34 -29.87
CA SER A 504 29.15 -30.24 -29.32
C SER A 504 29.84 -31.60 -29.17
N CYS A 505 29.11 -32.68 -28.92
CA CYS A 505 29.63 -34.04 -28.92
C CYS A 505 29.89 -34.58 -30.34
N LEU A 506 29.05 -34.20 -31.32
CA LEU A 506 29.22 -34.64 -32.72
C LEU A 506 30.34 -33.89 -33.47
N SER A 507 30.64 -32.65 -33.07
CA SER A 507 31.76 -31.87 -33.64
C SER A 507 33.13 -32.28 -33.12
N SER A 508 33.21 -32.99 -31.98
CA SER A 508 34.47 -33.54 -31.44
C SER A 508 34.80 -34.98 -31.86
N ALA A 509 33.90 -35.64 -32.62
CA ALA A 509 34.05 -37.04 -33.03
C ALA A 509 34.51 -37.26 -34.50
N ALA A 510 34.93 -36.22 -35.23
CA ALA A 510 35.45 -36.31 -36.58
C ALA A 510 36.99 -36.29 -36.60
N GLY A 511 37.62 -37.38 -36.09
CA GLY A 511 39.02 -37.72 -36.34
C GLY A 511 39.10 -39.12 -36.89
N PRO A 512 39.98 -39.45 -37.90
CA PRO A 512 39.94 -40.73 -38.62
C PRO A 512 40.68 -41.83 -37.87
N GLY A 513 39.99 -42.91 -37.54
CA GLY A 513 40.69 -44.15 -37.08
C GLY A 513 39.79 -45.16 -36.40
N ALA A 514 39.68 -46.32 -37.10
CA ALA A 514 38.93 -47.48 -36.81
C ALA A 514 38.98 -48.10 -35.42
N GLY A 515 37.89 -48.75 -35.00
CA GLY A 515 37.94 -49.71 -33.92
C GLY A 515 36.56 -50.08 -33.35
N ARG A 516 35.99 -51.17 -33.84
CA ARG A 516 34.86 -51.85 -33.17
C ARG A 516 35.24 -52.28 -31.78
N LEU A 517 34.41 -51.95 -30.79
CA LEU A 517 34.41 -52.72 -29.55
C LEU A 517 32.98 -52.86 -29.00
N LEU A 518 32.77 -54.09 -28.57
CA LEU A 518 31.55 -54.77 -28.17
C LEU A 518 30.97 -54.17 -26.86
N VAL A 519 29.65 -54.16 -26.80
CA VAL A 519 28.86 -54.04 -25.62
C VAL A 519 29.00 -55.30 -24.76
N SER A 520 29.37 -55.20 -23.51
CA SER A 520 29.10 -56.22 -22.50
C SER A 520 28.52 -55.57 -21.23
N SER A 521 27.35 -56.05 -20.91
CA SER A 521 26.61 -55.84 -19.67
C SER A 521 27.37 -56.42 -18.45
N LEU A 522 27.40 -55.70 -17.34
CA LEU A 522 27.63 -56.28 -16.02
C LEU A 522 26.79 -55.56 -14.96
N SER A 523 25.86 -56.31 -14.44
CA SER A 523 25.14 -56.13 -13.20
C SER A 523 25.97 -56.61 -11.98
N HIS A 524 25.59 -56.22 -10.79
CA HIS A 524 25.99 -56.58 -9.41
C HIS A 524 26.73 -55.43 -8.71
N GLY A 525 26.38 -54.99 -7.55
CA GLY A 525 25.70 -55.58 -6.39
C GLY A 525 26.49 -55.24 -5.14
N ALA A 526 25.80 -55.06 -4.05
CA ALA A 526 26.29 -55.14 -2.68
C ALA A 526 26.60 -53.87 -1.88
N SER A 527 25.75 -53.70 -0.95
CA SER A 527 25.76 -53.04 0.34
C SER A 527 26.98 -53.34 1.23
N ALA A 528 27.37 -52.37 2.04
CA ALA A 528 27.64 -52.56 3.47
C ALA A 528 27.95 -51.21 4.21
N PRO A 529 27.70 -51.14 5.52
CA PRO A 529 27.56 -49.92 6.26
C PRO A 529 28.83 -49.51 7.01
N PHE A 530 28.94 -48.24 7.38
CA PHE A 530 29.90 -47.79 8.41
C PHE A 530 29.17 -47.09 9.56
N THR A 531 29.27 -47.74 10.68
CA THR A 531 28.99 -47.29 12.05
C THR A 531 30.21 -46.60 12.66
N GLY A 532 29.94 -45.73 13.59
CA GLY A 532 30.87 -45.18 14.59
C GLY A 532 30.99 -43.68 14.54
N GLY A 533 30.69 -42.84 15.53
CA GLY A 533 30.73 -43.06 16.95
C GLY A 533 31.26 -41.78 17.58
N VAL A 534 30.38 -41.06 18.26
CA VAL A 534 30.40 -40.49 19.60
C VAL A 534 31.56 -39.62 20.08
N THR A 535 31.16 -38.37 20.35
CA THR A 535 31.42 -37.49 21.53
C THR A 535 32.85 -36.98 21.81
N PRO A 536 33.00 -35.91 22.61
CA PRO A 536 31.96 -35.20 23.39
C PRO A 536 31.61 -33.79 22.87
#